data_4a7065302a26c469b30035a17e927db1
#
_entry.id   4a7065302a26c469b30035a17e927db1
#
_cell.length_a   1.000
_cell.length_b   1.000
_cell.length_c   1.000
_cell.angle_alpha   90.00
_cell.angle_beta   90.00
_cell.angle_gamma   90.00
#
_symmetry.space_group_name_H-M   'P 1'
#
loop_
_entity.id
_entity.type
_entity.pdbx_description
1 polymer ?
#
loop_
_entity_poly.entity_id
_entity_poly.type
_entity_poly.pdbx_seq_one_letter_code
_entity_poly.pdbx_strand_id
1 'polypeptide(L)'
;AGSIAIRARQRIVGVVENMSGLTLPDGTTVQVFGEGGGRQVAERLSRAMGADVPLLGQIPLDPALVAAGDAGVPVVLSTPDSPVGKELARIADSLSSRRRGLAGMSLGLDPTRR
;
A
#
# COMPACT_ATOMS: atom_id res chain seq x y z
N ALA A 1 -9.07 2.81 12.60
CA ALA A 1 -7.70 3.31 12.39
C ALA A 1 -7.68 4.69 11.75
N GLY A 2 -8.43 4.87 10.67
CA GLY A 2 -8.48 6.16 9.97
C GLY A 2 -8.95 7.31 10.85
N SER A 3 -9.98 7.11 11.67
CA SER A 3 -10.48 8.16 12.55
C SER A 3 -9.49 8.53 13.65
N ILE A 4 -8.71 7.57 14.14
CA ILE A 4 -7.66 7.84 15.11
C ILE A 4 -6.55 8.67 14.47
N ALA A 5 -6.14 8.33 13.26
CA ALA A 5 -5.12 9.09 12.53
C ALA A 5 -5.56 10.53 12.29
N ILE A 6 -6.81 10.75 11.93
CA ILE A 6 -7.36 12.10 11.72
C ILE A 6 -7.34 12.89 13.02
N ARG A 7 -7.76 12.30 14.13
CA ARG A 7 -7.75 12.94 15.44
C ARG A 7 -6.34 13.30 15.89
N ALA A 8 -5.36 12.45 15.59
CA ALA A 8 -3.96 12.69 15.91
C ALA A 8 -3.28 13.65 14.93
N ARG A 9 -4.02 14.18 13.95
CA ARG A 9 -3.51 15.05 12.89
C ARG A 9 -2.40 14.41 12.07
N GLN A 10 -2.44 13.09 11.96
CA GLN A 10 -1.50 12.37 11.11
C GLN A 10 -1.94 12.45 9.67
N ARG A 11 -0.96 12.54 8.77
CA ARG A 11 -1.23 12.55 7.34
C ARG A 11 -1.43 11.10 6.87
N ILE A 12 -2.52 10.87 6.15
CA ILE A 12 -2.78 9.60 5.49
C ILE A 12 -2.46 9.77 4.00
N VAL A 13 -1.44 9.06 3.51
CA VAL A 13 -0.99 9.19 2.12
C VAL A 13 -1.62 8.14 1.19
N GLY A 14 -2.21 7.09 1.76
CA GLY A 14 -2.84 6.05 0.96
C GLY A 14 -3.29 4.88 1.82
N VAL A 15 -3.88 3.91 1.15
CA VAL A 15 -4.39 2.67 1.75
C VAL A 15 -3.74 1.49 1.06
N VAL A 16 -3.35 0.49 1.83
CA VAL A 16 -2.88 -0.80 1.32
C VAL A 16 -3.83 -1.87 1.84
N GLU A 17 -4.42 -2.63 0.94
CA GLU A 17 -5.25 -3.77 1.30
C GLU A 17 -4.39 -5.03 1.40
N ASN A 18 -4.38 -5.65 2.56
CA ASN A 18 -3.69 -6.92 2.77
C ASN A 18 -4.68 -8.08 2.69
N MET A 19 -4.18 -9.25 2.31
CA MET A 19 -4.99 -10.47 2.16
C MET A 19 -6.16 -10.29 1.19
N SER A 20 -5.90 -9.60 0.08
CA SER A 20 -6.94 -9.23 -0.87
C SER A 20 -7.51 -10.40 -1.66
N GLY A 21 -6.76 -11.49 -1.77
CA GLY A 21 -7.21 -12.69 -2.47
C GLY A 21 -6.14 -13.76 -2.46
N LEU A 22 -6.50 -14.95 -2.87
CA LEU A 22 -5.57 -16.06 -2.99
C LEU A 22 -5.40 -16.39 -4.47
N THR A 23 -4.19 -16.31 -4.97
CA THR A 23 -3.87 -16.71 -6.33
C THR A 23 -3.50 -18.19 -6.36
N LEU A 24 -4.27 -18.95 -7.12
CA LEU A 24 -4.05 -20.39 -7.27
C LEU A 24 -2.94 -20.67 -8.29
N PRO A 25 -2.38 -21.89 -8.31
CA PRO A 25 -1.31 -22.22 -9.26
C PRO A 25 -1.69 -22.07 -10.73
N ASP A 26 -2.98 -22.15 -11.07
CA ASP A 26 -3.47 -21.96 -12.43
C ASP A 26 -3.63 -20.48 -12.82
N GLY A 27 -3.30 -19.56 -11.92
CA GLY A 27 -3.40 -18.13 -12.16
C GLY A 27 -4.74 -17.49 -11.78
N THR A 28 -5.74 -18.29 -11.38
CA THR A 28 -7.02 -17.74 -10.92
C THR A 28 -6.89 -17.16 -9.52
N THR A 29 -7.68 -16.13 -9.24
CA THR A 29 -7.69 -15.48 -7.92
C THR A 29 -9.04 -15.73 -7.24
N VAL A 30 -8.98 -16.16 -5.98
CA VAL A 30 -10.17 -16.38 -5.14
C VAL A 30 -10.23 -15.27 -4.10
N GLN A 31 -11.37 -14.61 -4.00
CA GLN A 31 -11.60 -13.56 -3.00
C GLN A 31 -12.06 -14.21 -1.70
N VAL A 32 -11.13 -14.39 -0.78
CA VAL A 32 -11.38 -15.10 0.47
C VAL A 32 -12.13 -14.23 1.48
N PHE A 33 -11.83 -12.94 1.50
CA PHE A 33 -12.38 -11.99 2.49
C PHE A 33 -13.26 -10.91 1.85
N GLY A 34 -13.76 -11.16 0.64
CA GLY A 34 -14.58 -10.20 -0.11
C GLY A 34 -13.76 -9.29 -1.00
N GLU A 35 -14.46 -8.49 -1.79
CA GLU A 35 -13.85 -7.59 -2.77
C GLU A 35 -14.05 -6.13 -2.40
N GLY A 36 -13.10 -5.29 -2.77
CA GLY A 36 -13.28 -3.84 -2.75
C GLY A 36 -13.17 -3.19 -1.39
N GLY A 37 -12.79 -3.93 -0.34
CA GLY A 37 -12.67 -3.36 1.00
C GLY A 37 -11.69 -2.22 1.09
N GLY A 38 -10.51 -2.39 0.50
CA GLY A 38 -9.49 -1.33 0.48
C GLY A 38 -9.94 -0.11 -0.29
N ARG A 39 -10.62 -0.31 -1.41
CA ARG A 39 -11.16 0.80 -2.22
C ARG A 39 -12.22 1.59 -1.46
N GLN A 40 -13.12 0.90 -0.76
CA GLN A 40 -14.14 1.55 0.06
C GLN A 40 -13.52 2.39 1.16
N VAL A 41 -12.50 1.87 1.85
CA VAL A 41 -11.78 2.61 2.88
C VAL A 41 -11.11 3.85 2.28
N ALA A 42 -10.45 3.70 1.14
CA ALA A 42 -9.79 4.83 0.47
C ALA A 42 -10.80 5.92 0.09
N GLU A 43 -11.96 5.54 -0.43
CA GLU A 43 -13.01 6.49 -0.78
C GLU A 43 -13.56 7.23 0.45
N ARG A 44 -13.80 6.50 1.55
CA ARG A 44 -14.29 7.10 2.79
C ARG A 44 -13.28 8.06 3.38
N LEU A 45 -12.00 7.68 3.39
CA LEU A 45 -10.93 8.54 3.89
C LEU A 45 -10.76 9.78 3.01
N SER A 46 -10.87 9.63 1.70
CA SER A 46 -10.80 10.77 0.78
C SER A 46 -11.89 11.79 1.08
N ARG A 47 -13.12 11.32 1.33
CA ARG A 47 -14.22 12.20 1.68
C ARG A 47 -14.03 12.86 3.05
N ALA A 48 -13.57 12.09 4.03
CA ALA A 48 -13.37 12.60 5.39
C ALA A 48 -12.27 13.63 5.47
N MET A 49 -11.22 13.47 4.67
CA MET A 49 -10.06 14.35 4.68
C MET A 49 -10.14 15.50 3.68
N GLY A 50 -11.11 15.46 2.77
CA GLY A 50 -11.21 16.45 1.70
C GLY A 50 -10.03 16.45 0.74
N ALA A 51 -9.32 15.33 0.63
CA ALA A 51 -8.17 15.17 -0.22
C ALA A 51 -8.14 13.74 -0.75
N ASP A 52 -7.43 13.52 -1.87
CA ASP A 52 -7.34 12.21 -2.46
C ASP A 52 -6.50 11.27 -1.59
N VAL A 53 -7.10 10.18 -1.14
CA VAL A 53 -6.42 9.09 -0.43
C VAL A 53 -6.57 7.85 -1.30
N PRO A 54 -5.55 7.51 -2.11
CA PRO A 54 -5.66 6.44 -3.06
C PRO A 54 -5.47 5.06 -2.42
N LEU A 55 -6.02 4.04 -3.09
CA LEU A 55 -5.63 2.66 -2.84
C LEU A 55 -4.28 2.43 -3.53
N LEU A 56 -3.22 2.30 -2.75
CA LEU A 56 -1.85 2.18 -3.27
C LEU A 56 -1.57 0.78 -3.81
N GLY A 57 -2.18 -0.24 -3.24
CA GLY A 57 -1.99 -1.59 -3.69
C GLY A 57 -2.78 -2.60 -2.89
N GLN A 58 -2.77 -3.82 -3.39
CA GLN A 58 -3.47 -4.96 -2.82
C GLN A 58 -2.48 -6.12 -2.71
N ILE A 59 -2.25 -6.58 -1.50
CA ILE A 59 -1.30 -7.67 -1.22
C ILE A 59 -2.11 -8.96 -1.12
N PRO A 60 -1.92 -9.92 -2.04
CA PRO A 60 -2.65 -11.17 -2.00
C PRO A 60 -2.18 -12.07 -0.87
N LEU A 61 -3.03 -13.04 -0.51
CA LEU A 61 -2.62 -14.13 0.36
C LEU A 61 -1.57 -14.96 -0.36
N ASP A 62 -0.43 -15.16 0.28
CA ASP A 62 0.68 -15.93 -0.31
C ASP A 62 1.39 -16.70 0.80
N PRO A 63 1.44 -18.03 0.71
CA PRO A 63 2.18 -18.84 1.70
C PRO A 63 3.65 -18.43 1.82
N ALA A 64 4.26 -17.93 0.75
CA ALA A 64 5.64 -17.46 0.78
C ALA A 64 5.82 -16.26 1.70
N LEU A 65 4.80 -15.40 1.81
CA LEU A 65 4.86 -14.26 2.73
C LEU A 65 4.87 -14.74 4.19
N VAL A 66 4.05 -15.75 4.51
CA VAL A 66 4.02 -16.34 5.84
C VAL A 66 5.38 -16.99 6.17
N ALA A 67 5.91 -17.78 5.25
CA ALA A 67 7.21 -18.44 5.43
C ALA A 67 8.33 -17.42 5.61
N ALA A 68 8.33 -16.34 4.85
CA ALA A 68 9.32 -15.28 4.96
C ALA A 68 9.23 -14.60 6.34
N GLY A 69 8.02 -14.34 6.83
CA GLY A 69 7.80 -13.78 8.16
C GLY A 69 8.33 -14.69 9.25
N ASP A 70 8.06 -15.99 9.15
CA ASP A 70 8.54 -16.98 10.13
C ASP A 70 10.07 -17.09 10.11
N ALA A 71 10.67 -16.98 8.93
CA ALA A 71 12.14 -17.02 8.80
C ALA A 71 12.82 -15.69 9.14
N GLY A 72 12.05 -14.62 9.30
CA GLY A 72 12.61 -13.30 9.56
C GLY A 72 13.28 -12.67 8.34
N VAL A 73 12.95 -13.13 7.14
CA VAL A 73 13.51 -12.61 5.88
C VAL A 73 12.41 -11.90 5.08
N PRO A 74 12.56 -10.61 4.77
CA PRO A 74 11.56 -9.91 3.97
C PRO A 74 11.37 -10.53 2.58
N VAL A 75 10.12 -10.62 2.15
CA VAL A 75 9.77 -11.19 0.83
C VAL A 75 10.46 -10.44 -0.31
N VAL A 76 10.60 -9.13 -0.19
CA VAL A 76 11.27 -8.31 -1.21
C VAL A 76 12.73 -8.70 -1.41
N LEU A 77 13.35 -9.34 -0.42
CA LEU A 77 14.73 -9.83 -0.50
C LEU A 77 14.78 -11.30 -0.93
N SER A 78 13.89 -12.14 -0.37
CA SER A 78 13.94 -13.58 -0.61
C SER A 78 13.28 -13.98 -1.93
N THR A 79 12.17 -13.35 -2.29
CA THR A 79 11.41 -13.67 -3.50
C THR A 79 10.93 -12.39 -4.20
N PRO A 80 11.88 -11.55 -4.69
CA PRO A 80 11.50 -10.26 -5.29
C PRO A 80 10.63 -10.39 -6.53
N ASP A 81 10.70 -11.51 -7.23
CA ASP A 81 9.93 -11.75 -8.45
C ASP A 81 8.56 -12.37 -8.18
N SER A 82 8.23 -12.69 -6.93
CA SER A 82 6.91 -13.19 -6.58
C SER A 82 5.86 -12.08 -6.76
N PRO A 83 4.58 -12.43 -6.94
CA PRO A 83 3.52 -11.41 -7.01
C PRO A 83 3.51 -10.46 -5.81
N VAL A 84 3.72 -10.98 -4.60
CA VAL A 84 3.78 -10.16 -3.39
C VAL A 84 5.02 -9.25 -3.41
N GLY A 85 6.18 -9.79 -3.78
CA GLY A 85 7.42 -9.02 -3.87
C GLY A 85 7.32 -7.87 -4.85
N LYS A 86 6.76 -8.13 -6.03
CA LYS A 86 6.53 -7.10 -7.05
C LYS A 86 5.55 -6.04 -6.58
N GLU A 87 4.46 -6.43 -5.93
CA GLU A 87 3.46 -5.49 -5.43
C GLU A 87 4.03 -4.61 -4.33
N LEU A 88 4.79 -5.17 -3.41
CA LEU A 88 5.44 -4.39 -2.35
C LEU A 88 6.42 -3.38 -2.93
N ALA A 89 7.22 -3.78 -3.93
CA ALA A 89 8.14 -2.87 -4.60
C ALA A 89 7.40 -1.74 -5.30
N ARG A 90 6.29 -2.05 -5.97
CA ARG A 90 5.46 -1.06 -6.65
C ARG A 90 4.86 -0.06 -5.66
N ILE A 91 4.37 -0.53 -4.52
CA ILE A 91 3.84 0.32 -3.45
C ILE A 91 4.93 1.25 -2.92
N ALA A 92 6.12 0.72 -2.69
CA ALA A 92 7.25 1.51 -2.20
C ALA A 92 7.64 2.61 -3.20
N ASP A 93 7.67 2.29 -4.49
CA ASP A 93 7.94 3.28 -5.54
C ASP A 93 6.87 4.38 -5.57
N SER A 94 5.61 3.99 -5.46
CA SER A 94 4.50 4.93 -5.42
C SER A 94 4.62 5.90 -4.23
N LEU A 95 4.94 5.38 -3.05
CA LEU A 95 5.14 6.20 -1.86
C LEU A 95 6.34 7.14 -2.01
N SER A 96 7.43 6.66 -2.56
CA SER A 96 8.62 7.45 -2.78
C SER A 96 8.35 8.62 -3.75
N SER A 97 7.64 8.37 -4.83
CA SER A 97 7.26 9.41 -5.80
C SER A 97 6.34 10.45 -5.17
N ARG A 98 5.34 10.01 -4.41
CA ARG A 98 4.40 10.92 -3.73
C ARG A 98 5.11 11.76 -2.68
N ARG A 99 6.03 11.17 -1.93
CA ARG A 99 6.80 11.87 -0.92
C ARG A 99 7.65 12.98 -1.54
N ARG A 100 8.28 12.71 -2.68
CA ARG A 100 9.07 13.73 -3.39
C ARG A 100 8.20 14.88 -3.86
N GLY A 101 7.03 14.58 -4.44
CA GLY A 101 6.08 15.60 -4.88
C GLY A 101 5.58 16.45 -3.73
N LEU A 102 5.21 15.83 -2.62
CA LEU A 102 4.73 16.55 -1.44
C LEU A 102 5.81 17.42 -0.81
N ALA A 103 7.04 16.95 -0.75
CA ALA A 103 8.16 17.73 -0.23
C ALA A 103 8.38 19.00 -1.05
N GLY A 104 8.36 18.87 -2.39
CA GLY A 104 8.47 20.01 -3.28
C GLY A 104 7.32 21.03 -3.11
N MET A 105 6.11 20.53 -2.97
CA MET A 105 4.93 21.38 -2.80
C MET A 105 4.87 22.05 -1.42
N SER A 106 5.08 21.27 -0.37
CA SER A 106 4.91 21.73 1.02
C SER A 106 5.91 22.78 1.40
N LEU A 107 7.13 22.66 0.94
CA LEU A 107 8.21 23.56 1.32
C LEU A 107 8.32 24.77 0.40
N GLY A 108 7.62 24.78 -0.72
CA GLY A 108 7.71 25.84 -1.71
C GLY A 108 9.12 26.06 -2.18
N LEU A 109 9.94 25.02 -2.18
CA LEU A 109 11.35 25.12 -2.50
C LEU A 109 11.58 25.08 -4.00
N ASP A 110 12.60 25.82 -4.42
CA ASP A 110 13.20 25.65 -5.72
C ASP A 110 13.75 24.21 -5.80
N PRO A 111 13.41 23.44 -6.86
CA PRO A 111 13.89 22.07 -6.99
C PRO A 111 15.41 21.92 -6.98
N THR A 112 16.13 22.97 -7.33
CA THR A 112 17.61 22.98 -7.31
C THR A 112 18.19 23.22 -5.91
N ARG A 113 17.35 23.62 -4.98
CA ARG A 113 17.76 23.91 -3.61
C ARG A 113 17.87 22.64 -2.80
N ARG A 114 18.97 22.46 -2.13
CA ARG A 114 19.23 21.30 -1.29
C ARG A 114 19.47 21.71 0.15
#